data_869f939ba5619e92772d24ab81f93bb9
#
_entry.id   869f939ba5619e92772d24ab81f93bb9
#
_cell.length_a   1.000
_cell.length_b   1.000
_cell.length_c   1.000
_cell.angle_alpha   90.00
_cell.angle_beta   90.00
_cell.angle_gamma   90.00
#
_symmetry.space_group_name_H-M   'P 1'
#
loop_
_entity.id
_entity.type
_entity.pdbx_description
1 polymer ?
#
loop_
_entity_poly.entity_id
_entity_poly.type
_entity_poly.pdbx_seq_one_letter_code
_entity_poly.pdbx_strand_id
1 'polypeptide(L)'
;MSLVLSDKIRLANSEVKVDNLDASLTSALETLGSLHRILFGAPLVLTAGSNGTHSAGSKHYKNLAVDVRSWDKTEAGQVVWGAVLAYLALKLNLAAFDERARDKSPHWHIEVAD
;
A
#
# COMPACT_ATOMS: atom_id res chain seq x y z
N MET A 1 -13.72 9.30 2.77
CA MET A 1 -14.17 8.31 1.79
C MET A 1 -13.60 6.94 2.15
N SER A 2 -14.42 5.92 2.22
CA SER A 2 -13.96 4.59 2.61
C SER A 2 -13.40 3.84 1.41
N LEU A 3 -12.32 3.10 1.66
CA LEU A 3 -11.75 2.21 0.66
C LEU A 3 -12.68 1.02 0.47
N VAL A 4 -12.95 0.65 -0.78
CA VAL A 4 -13.79 -0.49 -1.11
C VAL A 4 -12.93 -1.76 -1.12
N LEU A 5 -13.22 -2.66 -0.20
CA LEU A 5 -12.55 -3.97 -0.16
C LEU A 5 -13.21 -4.91 -1.17
N SER A 6 -12.42 -5.71 -1.84
CA SER A 6 -12.89 -6.57 -2.93
C SER A 6 -11.87 -7.67 -3.19
N ASP A 7 -12.02 -8.38 -4.33
CA ASP A 7 -11.00 -9.33 -4.79
C ASP A 7 -9.70 -8.66 -5.25
N LYS A 8 -9.66 -7.32 -5.28
CA LYS A 8 -8.48 -6.53 -5.67
C LYS A 8 -7.70 -6.00 -4.48
N ILE A 9 -8.37 -5.74 -3.36
CA ILE A 9 -7.78 -5.15 -2.15
C ILE A 9 -8.35 -5.84 -0.92
N ARG A 10 -7.48 -6.29 -0.04
CA ARG A 10 -7.92 -6.87 1.23
C ARG A 10 -7.02 -6.40 2.38
N LEU A 11 -7.54 -6.45 3.60
CA LEU A 11 -6.77 -6.15 4.80
C LEU A 11 -6.09 -7.43 5.30
N ALA A 12 -4.87 -7.30 5.83
CA ALA A 12 -4.14 -8.42 6.39
C ALA A 12 -4.85 -9.02 7.61
N ASN A 13 -5.48 -8.16 8.42
CA ASN A 13 -6.24 -8.56 9.60
C ASN A 13 -7.23 -7.46 9.97
N SER A 14 -8.07 -7.72 11.00
CA SER A 14 -9.12 -6.80 11.42
C SER A 14 -8.61 -5.54 12.13
N GLU A 15 -7.33 -5.49 12.48
CA GLU A 15 -6.75 -4.34 13.17
C GLU A 15 -6.32 -3.22 12.20
N VAL A 16 -6.19 -3.53 10.92
CA VAL A 16 -5.80 -2.54 9.90
C VAL A 16 -6.93 -1.54 9.71
N LYS A 17 -6.63 -0.25 9.91
CA LYS A 17 -7.63 0.82 9.87
C LYS A 17 -7.44 1.70 8.64
N VAL A 18 -8.43 1.67 7.75
CA VAL A 18 -8.43 2.42 6.50
C VAL A 18 -9.74 3.20 6.29
N ASP A 19 -10.46 3.48 7.38
CA ASP A 19 -11.82 4.02 7.30
C ASP A 19 -11.89 5.43 6.69
N ASN A 20 -10.89 6.25 6.97
CA ASN A 20 -10.91 7.65 6.59
C ASN A 20 -9.71 8.04 5.71
N LEU A 21 -9.25 7.14 4.87
CA LEU A 21 -8.13 7.44 3.97
C LEU A 21 -8.49 8.61 3.06
N ASP A 22 -7.48 9.44 2.76
CA ASP A 22 -7.64 10.52 1.80
C ASP A 22 -8.14 9.98 0.47
N ALA A 23 -9.03 10.72 -0.19
CA ALA A 23 -9.65 10.29 -1.44
C ALA A 23 -8.63 10.01 -2.55
N SER A 24 -7.57 10.80 -2.63
CA SER A 24 -6.53 10.58 -3.63
C SER A 24 -5.77 9.28 -3.38
N LEU A 25 -5.54 8.94 -2.12
CA LEU A 25 -4.91 7.67 -1.74
C LEU A 25 -5.83 6.49 -2.04
N THR A 26 -7.11 6.60 -1.70
CA THR A 26 -8.11 5.57 -1.99
C THR A 26 -8.17 5.27 -3.49
N SER A 27 -8.25 6.32 -4.31
CA SER A 27 -8.29 6.18 -5.77
C SER A 27 -7.03 5.50 -6.30
N ALA A 28 -5.86 5.89 -5.79
CA ALA A 28 -4.58 5.29 -6.18
C ALA A 28 -4.53 3.81 -5.79
N LEU A 29 -5.02 3.46 -4.60
CA LEU A 29 -5.05 2.07 -4.13
C LEU A 29 -5.97 1.20 -4.98
N GLU A 30 -7.08 1.73 -5.48
CA GLU A 30 -7.95 1.00 -6.40
C GLU A 30 -7.20 0.65 -7.69
N THR A 31 -6.44 1.58 -8.23
CA THR A 31 -5.60 1.33 -9.42
C THR A 31 -4.52 0.30 -9.12
N LEU A 32 -3.82 0.46 -8.00
CA LEU A 32 -2.77 -0.48 -7.59
C LEU A 32 -3.33 -1.88 -7.34
N GLY A 33 -4.50 -1.98 -6.72
CA GLY A 33 -5.17 -3.26 -6.47
C GLY A 33 -5.53 -3.98 -7.76
N SER A 34 -6.05 -3.24 -8.74
CA SER A 34 -6.38 -3.80 -10.05
C SER A 34 -5.14 -4.37 -10.74
N LEU A 35 -4.03 -3.61 -10.73
CA LEU A 35 -2.77 -4.06 -11.33
C LEU A 35 -2.17 -5.24 -10.58
N HIS A 36 -2.23 -5.23 -9.27
CA HIS A 36 -1.74 -6.34 -8.45
C HIS A 36 -2.49 -7.63 -8.79
N ARG A 37 -3.81 -7.55 -8.93
CA ARG A 37 -4.64 -8.69 -9.29
C ARG A 37 -4.28 -9.23 -10.67
N ILE A 38 -4.05 -8.35 -11.63
CA ILE A 38 -3.67 -8.73 -12.99
C ILE A 38 -2.28 -9.40 -13.01
N LEU A 39 -1.32 -8.79 -12.31
CA LEU A 39 0.08 -9.24 -12.35
C LEU A 39 0.33 -10.51 -11.53
N PHE A 40 -0.32 -10.64 -10.39
CA PHE A 40 -0.02 -11.71 -9.42
C PHE A 40 -1.19 -12.67 -9.17
N GLY A 41 -2.36 -12.40 -9.74
CA GLY A 41 -3.54 -13.24 -9.55
C GLY A 41 -4.09 -13.22 -8.13
N ALA A 42 -3.74 -12.22 -7.33
CA ALA A 42 -4.11 -12.12 -5.92
C ALA A 42 -4.39 -10.67 -5.55
N PRO A 43 -5.18 -10.41 -4.48
CA PRO A 43 -5.45 -9.05 -4.05
C PRO A 43 -4.21 -8.38 -3.46
N LEU A 44 -4.17 -7.06 -3.56
CA LEU A 44 -3.22 -6.24 -2.82
C LEU A 44 -3.60 -6.31 -1.34
N VAL A 45 -2.66 -6.63 -0.48
CA VAL A 45 -2.93 -6.78 0.95
C VAL A 45 -2.36 -5.58 1.70
N LEU A 46 -3.24 -4.84 2.36
CA LEU A 46 -2.85 -3.72 3.21
C LEU A 46 -2.52 -4.24 4.60
N THR A 47 -1.33 -3.90 5.10
CA THR A 47 -0.86 -4.37 6.40
C THR A 47 -0.95 -3.32 7.49
N ALA A 48 -1.02 -2.04 7.12
CA ALA A 48 -1.23 -0.94 8.08
C ALA A 48 -1.88 0.25 7.39
N GLY A 49 -2.73 0.93 8.14
CA GLY A 49 -3.30 2.23 7.79
C GLY A 49 -2.98 3.20 8.92
N SER A 50 -4.01 3.76 9.57
CA SER A 50 -3.80 4.67 10.70
C SER A 50 -3.53 3.96 12.02
N ASN A 51 -3.67 2.62 12.06
CA ASN A 51 -3.40 1.81 13.24
C ASN A 51 -1.90 1.58 13.44
N GLY A 52 -1.57 1.08 14.64
CA GLY A 52 -0.19 0.69 14.96
C GLY A 52 0.64 1.86 15.46
N THR A 53 1.92 1.59 15.69
CA THR A 53 2.87 2.59 16.19
C THR A 53 3.74 3.07 15.04
N HIS A 54 3.67 4.35 14.77
CA HIS A 54 4.46 5.01 13.73
C HIS A 54 5.19 6.20 14.34
N SER A 55 6.15 6.76 13.60
CA SER A 55 6.85 7.96 14.04
C SER A 55 5.88 9.12 14.23
N ALA A 56 6.15 9.99 15.19
CA ALA A 56 5.37 11.20 15.41
C ALA A 56 5.34 12.01 14.10
N GLY A 57 4.17 12.50 13.70
CA GLY A 57 3.99 13.23 12.46
C GLY A 57 3.91 12.35 11.21
N SER A 58 3.91 11.02 11.37
CA SER A 58 3.75 10.09 10.24
C SER A 58 2.46 10.36 9.48
N LYS A 59 2.53 10.24 8.16
CA LYS A 59 1.35 10.35 7.30
C LYS A 59 0.32 9.25 7.54
N HIS A 60 0.70 8.12 8.15
CA HIS A 60 -0.26 7.09 8.59
C HIS A 60 -1.33 7.69 9.50
N TYR A 61 -0.94 8.51 10.48
CA TYR A 61 -1.87 9.11 11.43
C TYR A 61 -2.76 10.19 10.79
N LYS A 62 -2.38 10.67 9.61
CA LYS A 62 -3.16 11.67 8.86
C LYS A 62 -4.03 11.05 7.76
N ASN A 63 -4.10 9.72 7.71
CA ASN A 63 -4.81 8.98 6.67
C ASN A 63 -4.26 9.23 5.24
N LEU A 64 -2.98 9.54 5.16
CA LEU A 64 -2.28 9.83 3.90
C LEU A 64 -1.28 8.75 3.51
N ALA A 65 -1.20 7.66 4.27
CA ALA A 65 -0.27 6.57 4.00
C ALA A 65 -0.85 5.21 4.39
N VAL A 66 -0.41 4.19 3.68
CA VAL A 66 -0.68 2.78 4.01
C VAL A 66 0.59 1.98 3.77
N ASP A 67 0.67 0.82 4.43
CA ASP A 67 1.69 -0.18 4.13
C ASP A 67 1.03 -1.34 3.39
N VAL A 68 1.72 -1.89 2.40
CA VAL A 68 1.25 -3.03 1.63
C VAL A 68 2.25 -4.17 1.74
N ARG A 69 1.72 -5.40 1.78
CA ARG A 69 2.53 -6.61 1.90
C ARG A 69 3.45 -6.77 0.70
N SER A 70 4.70 -7.20 0.94
CA SER A 70 5.63 -7.52 -0.14
C SER A 70 6.29 -8.90 0.01
N TRP A 71 6.25 -9.51 1.19
CA TRP A 71 6.97 -10.76 1.48
C TRP A 71 6.45 -11.97 0.70
N ASP A 72 5.24 -11.89 0.15
CA ASP A 72 4.58 -12.99 -0.55
C ASP A 72 4.98 -13.08 -2.04
N LYS A 73 5.94 -12.28 -2.50
CA LYS A 73 6.36 -12.25 -3.89
C LYS A 73 7.73 -12.93 -4.08
N THR A 74 7.92 -13.55 -5.25
CA THR A 74 9.22 -14.06 -5.67
C THR A 74 10.18 -12.89 -5.91
N GLU A 75 11.47 -13.17 -6.09
CA GLU A 75 12.44 -12.12 -6.43
C GLU A 75 12.03 -11.36 -7.71
N ALA A 76 11.65 -12.10 -8.75
CA ALA A 76 11.19 -11.48 -10.00
C ALA A 76 9.92 -10.64 -9.75
N GLY A 77 9.00 -11.13 -8.92
CA GLY A 77 7.80 -10.40 -8.55
C GLY A 77 8.11 -9.11 -7.80
N GLN A 78 9.13 -9.11 -6.96
CA GLN A 78 9.58 -7.89 -6.26
C GLN A 78 10.07 -6.84 -7.25
N VAL A 79 10.83 -7.24 -8.25
CA VAL A 79 11.33 -6.31 -9.28
C VAL A 79 10.17 -5.73 -10.07
N VAL A 80 9.24 -6.57 -10.50
CA VAL A 80 8.06 -6.12 -11.28
C VAL A 80 7.21 -5.16 -10.44
N TRP A 81 6.90 -5.53 -9.20
CA TRP A 81 6.06 -4.70 -8.33
C TRP A 81 6.74 -3.37 -7.99
N GLY A 82 8.04 -3.39 -7.74
CA GLY A 82 8.81 -2.18 -7.50
C GLY A 82 8.79 -1.24 -8.70
N ALA A 83 8.89 -1.76 -9.91
CA ALA A 83 8.81 -0.98 -11.14
C ALA A 83 7.42 -0.36 -11.32
N VAL A 84 6.36 -1.13 -11.05
CA VAL A 84 4.97 -0.64 -11.11
C VAL A 84 4.76 0.49 -10.11
N LEU A 85 5.21 0.30 -8.87
CA LEU A 85 5.08 1.32 -7.84
C LEU A 85 5.84 2.59 -8.20
N ALA A 86 7.06 2.47 -8.73
CA ALA A 86 7.85 3.62 -9.14
C ALA A 86 7.15 4.42 -10.25
N TYR A 87 6.62 3.72 -11.25
CA TYR A 87 5.91 4.36 -12.34
C TYR A 87 4.63 5.07 -11.86
N LEU A 88 3.83 4.37 -11.07
CA LEU A 88 2.55 4.91 -10.60
C LEU A 88 2.75 6.01 -9.55
N ALA A 89 3.83 5.98 -8.80
CA ALA A 89 4.16 7.06 -7.88
C ALA A 89 4.26 8.39 -8.64
N LEU A 90 4.90 8.38 -9.80
CA LEU A 90 5.00 9.58 -10.64
C LEU A 90 3.63 10.00 -11.20
N LYS A 91 2.81 9.03 -11.60
CA LYS A 91 1.53 9.32 -12.25
C LYS A 91 0.43 9.73 -11.28
N LEU A 92 0.46 9.19 -10.07
CA LEU A 92 -0.62 9.34 -9.10
C LEU A 92 -0.26 10.23 -7.91
N ASN A 93 0.85 10.95 -8.00
CA ASN A 93 1.34 11.85 -6.95
C ASN A 93 1.52 11.11 -5.62
N LEU A 94 2.20 9.97 -5.68
CA LEU A 94 2.52 9.15 -4.52
C LEU A 94 4.02 9.12 -4.29
N ALA A 95 4.42 8.76 -3.07
CA ALA A 95 5.78 8.36 -2.75
C ALA A 95 5.72 6.92 -2.24
N ALA A 96 6.59 6.07 -2.74
CA ALA A 96 6.63 4.65 -2.36
C ALA A 96 8.03 4.31 -1.86
N PHE A 97 8.11 3.69 -0.69
CA PHE A 97 9.36 3.33 -0.04
C PHE A 97 9.39 1.83 0.24
N ASP A 98 10.46 1.18 -0.23
CA ASP A 98 10.69 -0.23 0.04
C ASP A 98 11.29 -0.38 1.45
N GLU A 99 10.52 -0.95 2.36
CA GLU A 99 10.92 -1.14 3.74
C GLU A 99 11.22 -2.61 4.06
N ARG A 100 11.54 -3.41 3.05
CA ARG A 100 11.83 -4.84 3.22
C ARG A 100 13.01 -5.11 4.13
N ALA A 101 14.01 -4.25 4.10
CA ALA A 101 15.22 -4.43 4.91
C ALA A 101 15.12 -3.87 6.33
N ARG A 102 14.05 -3.14 6.64
CA ARG A 102 13.88 -2.42 7.91
C ARG A 102 13.01 -3.14 8.92
N ASP A 103 12.26 -4.15 8.49
CA ASP A 103 11.24 -4.77 9.31
C ASP A 103 11.30 -6.29 9.16
N LYS A 104 10.76 -6.99 10.18
CA LYS A 104 10.60 -8.44 10.15
C LYS A 104 9.49 -8.87 9.20
N SER A 105 8.57 -7.97 8.88
CA SER A 105 7.50 -8.21 7.92
C SER A 105 7.69 -7.28 6.73
N PRO A 106 8.41 -7.71 5.68
CA PRO A 106 8.69 -6.86 4.53
C PRO A 106 7.43 -6.26 3.93
N HIS A 107 7.47 -4.95 3.69
CA HIS A 107 6.34 -4.21 3.13
C HIS A 107 6.83 -3.00 2.35
N TRP A 108 5.94 -2.43 1.55
CA TRP A 108 6.13 -1.12 0.94
C TRP A 108 5.27 -0.10 1.66
N HIS A 109 5.85 1.04 1.97
CA HIS A 109 5.14 2.21 2.49
C HIS A 109 4.73 3.07 1.31
N ILE A 110 3.44 3.38 1.20
CA ILE A 110 2.88 4.20 0.13
C ILE A 110 2.18 5.39 0.75
N GLU A 111 2.53 6.59 0.32
CA GLU A 111 1.94 7.82 0.84
C GLU A 111 1.63 8.81 -0.26
N VAL A 112 0.71 9.73 0.02
CA VAL A 112 0.45 10.87 -0.86
C VAL A 112 1.68 11.78 -0.81
N ALA A 113 2.23 12.12 -1.97
CA ALA A 113 3.40 13.00 -2.05
C ALA A 113 3.02 14.44 -1.72
N ASP A 114 3.96 15.17 -1.20
CA ASP A 114 3.77 16.59 -0.88
C ASP A 114 3.75 17.46 -2.14
#